data_a6946a4e1a99d4abdb7515f03899307c
#
_entry.id   a6946a4e1a99d4abdb7515f03899307c
#
_cell.length_a   1.000
_cell.length_b   1.000
_cell.length_c   1.000
_cell.angle_alpha   90.00
_cell.angle_beta   90.00
_cell.angle_gamma   90.00
#
_symmetry.space_group_name_H-M   'P 1'
#
loop_
_entity.id
_entity.type
_entity.pdbx_description
1 polymer ?
#
loop_
_entity_poly.entity_id
_entity_poly.type
_entity_poly.pdbx_seq_one_letter_code
_entity_poly.pdbx_strand_id
1 'polypeptide(L)'
;TITASFVAVAASFFIIDWLAINRILPLGTGDLIARIILLVIAAVVLVRIIWLEFIAEWRIQRDDDTMALAVEVRHRELGGRLISTVQLSRAPDERGHVLTSSDLISGLIEQTEEISSSLDFFAIIDYRALKRSALIALCALLVAGGLSAWRPAHAKALLARLALMQVDYPTASTITAVRHTGLIAKGDSYPIEIELDAQRFIPESAEAQIRFATGGTITVSLRRVADDSTGKALFRGQVTQALDDFTFKPIAADARWPRWEQVSTLHRPALGNLVVACTYPAYLKMPPTTSALGDIQVPEGTVVTFSCAVTKAVTQAQLILRQGDADAVTTPAVISGAEKNAVSGSFTVSGSGSWALQIEDVDGLAPTLPPSFTISAVPDRSPVLTILTPNRDKLAAPRAKWPIRFTVKDEYGLTTARLQYTIEGTSAGAEGETPPVSVELPGFALPGETALSKSLEFDLGRLNLQPGMRVTWWLEVSDNRNPVANIGVSQRLHFTIVEPTTLRDEADRLNQEHLDSTLHIRDQQKTGRDEVQRLLKSVDTK
;
A
#
# COMPACT_ATOMS: atom_id res chain seq x y z
N THR A 1 -54.61 -36.80 11.78
CA THR A 1 -53.98 -35.51 12.15
C THR A 1 -52.47 -35.66 12.45
N ILE A 2 -52.04 -36.70 13.16
CA ILE A 2 -50.63 -36.90 13.57
C ILE A 2 -49.66 -36.90 12.37
N THR A 3 -49.98 -37.60 11.28
CA THR A 3 -49.10 -37.61 10.07
C THR A 3 -49.00 -36.25 9.40
N ALA A 4 -50.11 -35.49 9.32
CA ALA A 4 -50.09 -34.15 8.79
C ALA A 4 -49.27 -33.20 9.69
N SER A 5 -49.43 -33.33 11.00
CA SER A 5 -48.63 -32.56 11.98
C SER A 5 -47.16 -32.88 11.90
N PHE A 6 -46.81 -34.18 11.70
CA PHE A 6 -45.40 -34.58 11.49
C PHE A 6 -44.80 -33.94 10.25
N VAL A 7 -45.54 -33.94 9.11
CA VAL A 7 -45.10 -33.29 7.87
C VAL A 7 -44.95 -31.78 8.05
N ALA A 8 -45.88 -31.15 8.79
CA ALA A 8 -45.82 -29.71 9.07
C ALA A 8 -44.62 -29.35 9.95
N VAL A 9 -44.30 -30.15 10.98
CA VAL A 9 -43.12 -29.92 11.82
C VAL A 9 -41.84 -30.12 11.02
N ALA A 10 -41.75 -31.16 10.17
CA ALA A 10 -40.61 -31.37 9.29
C ALA A 10 -40.42 -30.26 8.27
N ALA A 11 -41.50 -29.75 7.70
CA ALA A 11 -41.49 -28.59 6.80
C ALA A 11 -41.02 -27.29 7.52
N SER A 12 -41.52 -27.08 8.75
CA SER A 12 -41.08 -25.92 9.56
C SER A 12 -39.63 -26.04 9.95
N PHE A 13 -39.16 -27.24 10.31
CA PHE A 13 -37.71 -27.47 10.52
C PHE A 13 -36.91 -27.13 9.28
N PHE A 14 -37.31 -27.61 8.11
CA PHE A 14 -36.63 -27.29 6.84
C PHE A 14 -36.57 -25.79 6.56
N ILE A 15 -37.69 -25.10 6.72
CA ILE A 15 -37.79 -23.66 6.47
C ILE A 15 -36.86 -22.87 7.41
N ILE A 16 -36.89 -23.19 8.71
CA ILE A 16 -36.05 -22.52 9.71
C ILE A 16 -34.57 -22.85 9.49
N ASP A 17 -34.24 -24.10 9.27
CA ASP A 17 -32.85 -24.55 9.03
C ASP A 17 -32.31 -23.93 7.74
N TRP A 18 -33.08 -23.92 6.65
CA TRP A 18 -32.64 -23.40 5.36
C TRP A 18 -32.57 -21.87 5.33
N LEU A 19 -33.60 -21.16 5.84
CA LEU A 19 -33.67 -19.69 5.77
C LEU A 19 -32.87 -18.98 6.87
N ALA A 20 -32.85 -19.51 8.07
CA ALA A 20 -32.22 -18.86 9.22
C ALA A 20 -30.87 -19.49 9.56
N ILE A 21 -30.84 -20.78 9.94
CA ILE A 21 -29.63 -21.41 10.47
C ILE A 21 -28.55 -21.48 9.39
N ASN A 22 -28.86 -22.01 8.21
CA ASN A 22 -27.90 -22.17 7.13
C ASN A 22 -27.41 -20.84 6.53
N ARG A 23 -28.18 -19.74 6.64
CA ARG A 23 -27.78 -18.42 6.18
C ARG A 23 -26.97 -17.64 7.19
N ILE A 24 -27.27 -17.78 8.47
CA ILE A 24 -26.67 -16.97 9.54
C ILE A 24 -25.42 -17.64 10.11
N LEU A 25 -25.50 -18.97 10.31
CA LEU A 25 -24.45 -19.74 10.95
C LEU A 25 -23.68 -20.56 9.92
N PRO A 26 -22.34 -20.39 9.83
CA PRO A 26 -21.49 -21.26 9.03
C PRO A 26 -21.50 -22.67 9.61
N LEU A 27 -21.21 -23.68 8.76
CA LEU A 27 -21.00 -25.05 9.22
C LEU A 27 -19.97 -25.08 10.36
N GLY A 28 -20.35 -25.70 11.50
CA GLY A 28 -19.50 -25.75 12.68
C GLY A 28 -20.29 -26.02 13.95
N THR A 29 -19.67 -25.80 15.09
CA THR A 29 -20.28 -26.05 16.41
C THR A 29 -21.54 -25.21 16.63
N GLY A 30 -21.59 -23.96 16.18
CA GLY A 30 -22.75 -23.07 16.33
C GLY A 30 -23.96 -23.52 15.53
N ASP A 31 -23.77 -23.95 14.27
CA ASP A 31 -24.80 -24.55 13.42
C ASP A 31 -25.33 -25.84 14.01
N LEU A 32 -24.43 -26.71 14.52
CA LEU A 32 -24.80 -27.96 15.15
C LEU A 32 -25.65 -27.76 16.43
N ILE A 33 -25.26 -26.84 17.30
CA ILE A 33 -26.01 -26.47 18.50
C ILE A 33 -27.38 -25.93 18.15
N ALA A 34 -27.48 -25.00 17.18
CA ALA A 34 -28.75 -24.46 16.75
C ALA A 34 -29.71 -25.54 16.21
N ARG A 35 -29.19 -26.49 15.44
CA ARG A 35 -29.96 -27.65 14.94
C ARG A 35 -30.41 -28.61 16.06
N ILE A 36 -29.56 -28.86 17.03
CA ILE A 36 -29.93 -29.67 18.20
C ILE A 36 -31.10 -29.01 18.95
N ILE A 37 -31.00 -27.68 19.21
CA ILE A 37 -32.06 -26.92 19.86
C ILE A 37 -33.36 -27.02 19.05
N LEU A 38 -33.30 -26.82 17.73
CA LEU A 38 -34.46 -26.90 16.85
C LEU A 38 -35.07 -28.32 16.83
N LEU A 39 -34.24 -29.37 16.81
CA LEU A 39 -34.70 -30.77 16.92
C LEU A 39 -35.38 -31.07 18.25
N VAL A 40 -34.82 -30.56 19.35
CA VAL A 40 -35.44 -30.72 20.69
C VAL A 40 -36.81 -30.02 20.72
N ILE A 41 -36.91 -28.82 20.21
CA ILE A 41 -38.17 -28.09 20.10
C ILE A 41 -39.19 -28.89 19.24
N ALA A 42 -38.76 -29.38 18.07
CA ALA A 42 -39.59 -30.18 17.18
C ALA A 42 -40.06 -31.49 17.87
N ALA A 43 -39.16 -32.16 18.59
CA ALA A 43 -39.48 -33.37 19.36
C ALA A 43 -40.52 -33.09 20.47
N VAL A 44 -40.33 -32.02 21.24
CA VAL A 44 -41.29 -31.62 22.29
C VAL A 44 -42.65 -31.31 21.70
N VAL A 45 -42.70 -30.60 20.58
CA VAL A 45 -43.97 -30.28 19.88
C VAL A 45 -44.64 -31.57 19.40
N LEU A 46 -43.92 -32.50 18.80
CA LEU A 46 -44.46 -33.79 18.35
C LEU A 46 -44.97 -34.66 19.52
N VAL A 47 -44.19 -34.74 20.59
CA VAL A 47 -44.61 -35.47 21.80
C VAL A 47 -45.88 -34.88 22.37
N ARG A 48 -46.00 -33.56 22.44
CA ARG A 48 -47.20 -32.85 22.89
C ARG A 48 -48.40 -33.16 22.00
N ILE A 49 -48.23 -33.16 20.67
CA ILE A 49 -49.31 -33.46 19.72
C ILE A 49 -49.76 -34.94 19.91
N ILE A 50 -48.85 -35.87 19.98
CA ILE A 50 -49.13 -37.28 20.22
C ILE A 50 -49.86 -37.46 21.57
N TRP A 51 -49.39 -36.77 22.61
CA TRP A 51 -50.01 -36.85 23.93
C TRP A 51 -51.45 -36.28 23.92
N LEU A 52 -51.71 -35.17 23.28
CA LEU A 52 -53.02 -34.55 23.20
C LEU A 52 -54.00 -35.33 22.32
N GLU A 53 -53.54 -35.84 21.17
CA GLU A 53 -54.42 -36.50 20.21
C GLU A 53 -54.62 -38.01 20.48
N PHE A 54 -53.68 -38.66 21.18
CA PHE A 54 -53.73 -40.11 21.36
C PHE A 54 -53.80 -40.50 22.83
N ILE A 55 -52.85 -40.06 23.65
CA ILE A 55 -52.73 -40.52 25.04
C ILE A 55 -53.81 -39.89 25.92
N ALA A 56 -54.18 -38.64 25.72
CA ALA A 56 -55.20 -37.98 26.48
C ALA A 56 -56.57 -38.60 26.20
N GLU A 57 -56.88 -38.90 24.93
CA GLU A 57 -58.12 -39.60 24.54
C GLU A 57 -58.15 -41.05 25.05
N TRP A 58 -57.05 -41.74 25.04
CA TRP A 58 -56.95 -43.13 25.51
C TRP A 58 -57.12 -43.25 27.04
N ARG A 59 -56.77 -42.20 27.80
CA ARG A 59 -56.95 -42.15 29.26
C ARG A 59 -58.38 -41.81 29.70
N ILE A 60 -59.20 -41.31 28.82
CA ILE A 60 -60.62 -41.04 29.14
C ILE A 60 -61.32 -42.37 29.23
N GLN A 61 -61.51 -42.89 30.46
CA GLN A 61 -62.41 -44.00 30.71
C GLN A 61 -63.80 -43.51 30.37
N ARG A 62 -64.31 -43.93 29.23
CA ARG A 62 -65.72 -43.66 28.89
C ARG A 62 -66.60 -44.51 29.79
N ASP A 63 -67.43 -43.88 30.58
CA ASP A 63 -68.39 -44.52 31.43
C ASP A 63 -69.37 -45.30 30.56
N ASP A 64 -69.75 -46.51 31.02
CA ASP A 64 -70.70 -47.38 30.29
C ASP A 64 -71.96 -46.65 29.94
N ASP A 65 -72.42 -45.70 30.79
CA ASP A 65 -73.60 -44.88 30.57
C ASP A 65 -73.41 -43.97 29.33
N THR A 66 -72.26 -43.37 29.16
CA THR A 66 -71.95 -42.54 28.00
C THR A 66 -71.83 -43.35 26.71
N MET A 67 -71.38 -44.59 26.81
CA MET A 67 -71.33 -45.51 25.67
C MET A 67 -72.71 -46.00 25.30
N ALA A 68 -73.55 -46.38 26.28
CA ALA A 68 -74.91 -46.79 26.07
C ALA A 68 -75.70 -45.68 25.43
N LEU A 69 -75.59 -44.42 25.90
CA LEU A 69 -76.24 -43.24 25.31
C LEU A 69 -75.80 -43.00 23.86
N ALA A 70 -74.51 -43.14 23.55
CA ALA A 70 -74.01 -42.97 22.19
C ALA A 70 -74.60 -44.02 21.22
N VAL A 71 -74.80 -45.27 21.68
CA VAL A 71 -75.43 -46.35 20.93
C VAL A 71 -76.87 -45.98 20.66
N GLU A 72 -77.63 -45.53 21.67
CA GLU A 72 -79.06 -45.17 21.55
C GLU A 72 -79.31 -43.98 20.66
N VAL A 73 -78.45 -42.98 20.70
CA VAL A 73 -78.56 -41.79 19.79
C VAL A 73 -78.48 -42.26 18.33
N ARG A 74 -77.78 -43.32 18.05
CA ARG A 74 -77.57 -43.86 16.69
C ARG A 74 -78.72 -44.84 16.33
N HIS A 75 -79.06 -45.73 17.27
CA HIS A 75 -80.06 -46.74 17.11
C HIS A 75 -81.32 -46.41 17.93
N ARG A 76 -82.19 -45.49 17.36
CA ARG A 76 -83.39 -45.02 18.02
C ARG A 76 -84.40 -46.11 18.37
N GLU A 77 -84.27 -47.28 17.81
CA GLU A 77 -85.05 -48.47 18.07
C GLU A 77 -84.90 -48.99 19.50
N LEU A 78 -83.82 -48.68 20.15
CA LEU A 78 -83.54 -49.04 21.54
C LEU A 78 -84.38 -48.23 22.55
N GLY A 79 -84.80 -46.98 22.18
CA GLY A 79 -85.81 -46.20 22.91
C GLY A 79 -85.53 -45.94 24.40
N GLY A 80 -84.31 -45.78 24.83
CA GLY A 80 -83.87 -45.60 26.22
C GLY A 80 -83.66 -46.89 27.01
N ARG A 81 -83.85 -48.05 26.37
CA ARG A 81 -83.78 -49.36 27.06
C ARG A 81 -82.34 -49.76 27.38
N LEU A 82 -81.38 -49.49 26.50
CA LEU A 82 -79.95 -49.92 26.72
C LEU A 82 -79.38 -49.15 27.91
N ILE A 83 -79.56 -47.82 27.96
CA ILE A 83 -79.05 -47.01 29.08
C ILE A 83 -79.73 -47.42 30.39
N SER A 84 -81.04 -47.67 30.34
CA SER A 84 -81.81 -48.14 31.50
C SER A 84 -81.33 -49.50 31.97
N THR A 85 -81.06 -50.41 31.06
CA THR A 85 -80.53 -51.76 31.36
C THR A 85 -79.11 -51.67 32.00
N VAL A 86 -78.21 -50.81 31.46
CA VAL A 86 -76.85 -50.60 32.01
C VAL A 86 -76.97 -50.02 33.42
N GLN A 87 -77.82 -49.06 33.65
CA GLN A 87 -78.02 -48.43 34.96
C GLN A 87 -78.69 -49.35 35.99
N LEU A 88 -79.67 -50.08 35.59
CA LEU A 88 -80.34 -51.04 36.48
C LEU A 88 -79.57 -52.37 36.73
N SER A 89 -78.64 -52.75 35.86
CA SER A 89 -77.77 -53.91 36.05
C SER A 89 -76.60 -53.62 37.02
N ARG A 90 -76.37 -52.41 37.39
CA ARG A 90 -75.38 -52.07 38.42
C ARG A 90 -75.87 -52.51 39.78
N ALA A 91 -74.97 -53.09 40.58
CA ALA A 91 -75.28 -53.56 41.92
C ALA A 91 -76.04 -52.49 42.75
N PRO A 92 -77.02 -52.85 43.57
CA PRO A 92 -77.80 -51.90 44.38
C PRO A 92 -76.80 -51.14 45.31
N ASP A 93 -77.10 -49.87 45.49
CA ASP A 93 -76.42 -48.94 46.40
C ASP A 93 -76.28 -49.57 47.78
N GLU A 94 -75.27 -49.31 48.57
CA GLU A 94 -74.94 -49.86 49.91
C GLU A 94 -76.16 -49.81 50.89
N ARG A 95 -77.26 -49.20 50.53
CA ARG A 95 -78.49 -49.12 51.34
C ARG A 95 -79.57 -50.22 51.05
N GLY A 96 -79.31 -51.13 50.13
CA GLY A 96 -80.09 -52.35 49.93
C GLY A 96 -81.52 -52.20 49.43
N HIS A 97 -81.91 -51.05 48.96
CA HIS A 97 -83.29 -50.87 48.42
C HIS A 97 -83.30 -51.08 46.90
N VAL A 98 -83.65 -52.23 46.45
CA VAL A 98 -84.04 -52.48 45.07
C VAL A 98 -85.44 -51.97 44.94
N LEU A 99 -85.64 -50.75 44.35
CA LEU A 99 -86.90 -50.14 44.13
C LEU A 99 -87.71 -50.79 42.99
N THR A 100 -87.18 -51.79 42.32
CA THR A 100 -87.73 -52.42 41.14
C THR A 100 -87.68 -53.90 41.27
N SER A 101 -88.79 -54.63 40.87
CA SER A 101 -88.83 -56.12 40.89
C SER A 101 -87.68 -56.72 40.03
N SER A 102 -86.99 -57.69 40.57
CA SER A 102 -85.92 -58.44 39.86
C SER A 102 -86.41 -59.04 38.55
N ASP A 103 -87.70 -59.50 38.52
CA ASP A 103 -88.30 -60.07 37.33
C ASP A 103 -88.53 -59.00 36.19
N LEU A 104 -88.75 -57.76 36.53
CA LEU A 104 -88.87 -56.66 35.56
C LEU A 104 -87.48 -56.27 35.01
N ILE A 105 -86.44 -56.33 35.84
CA ILE A 105 -85.11 -56.03 35.39
C ILE A 105 -84.62 -57.11 34.44
N SER A 106 -84.84 -58.42 34.81
CA SER A 106 -84.47 -59.52 33.94
C SER A 106 -85.20 -59.53 32.61
N GLY A 107 -86.48 -59.18 32.60
CA GLY A 107 -87.30 -59.06 31.39
C GLY A 107 -86.84 -57.88 30.51
N LEU A 108 -86.40 -56.75 31.12
CA LEU A 108 -85.81 -55.61 30.36
C LEU A 108 -84.48 -56.01 29.77
N ILE A 109 -83.61 -56.75 30.48
CA ILE A 109 -82.35 -57.25 29.99
C ILE A 109 -82.56 -58.13 28.78
N GLU A 110 -83.40 -59.17 28.91
CA GLU A 110 -83.73 -60.13 27.85
C GLU A 110 -84.28 -59.46 26.59
N GLN A 111 -85.20 -58.52 26.75
CA GLN A 111 -85.78 -57.74 25.65
C GLN A 111 -84.77 -56.88 25.00
N THR A 112 -83.83 -56.28 25.78
CA THR A 112 -82.79 -55.38 25.24
C THR A 112 -81.74 -56.19 24.53
N GLU A 113 -81.41 -57.39 25.03
CA GLU A 113 -80.48 -58.34 24.42
C GLU A 113 -81.02 -58.83 23.07
N GLU A 114 -82.29 -59.17 22.99
CA GLU A 114 -82.95 -59.61 21.75
C GLU A 114 -82.85 -58.52 20.67
N ILE A 115 -83.19 -57.31 21.02
CA ILE A 115 -83.18 -56.15 20.10
C ILE A 115 -81.72 -55.84 19.74
N SER A 116 -80.78 -55.85 20.68
CA SER A 116 -79.42 -55.48 20.45
C SER A 116 -78.66 -56.56 19.63
N SER A 117 -79.10 -57.81 19.67
CA SER A 117 -78.45 -58.86 18.87
C SER A 117 -78.53 -58.66 17.36
N SER A 118 -79.49 -57.91 16.90
CA SER A 118 -79.73 -57.59 15.50
C SER A 118 -79.01 -56.30 15.03
N LEU A 119 -78.41 -55.55 15.96
CA LEU A 119 -77.80 -54.21 15.65
C LEU A 119 -76.31 -54.27 15.37
N ASP A 120 -75.94 -53.51 14.35
CA ASP A 120 -74.49 -53.38 14.05
C ASP A 120 -73.90 -52.23 14.89
N PHE A 121 -73.19 -52.57 15.97
CA PHE A 121 -72.56 -51.60 16.86
C PHE A 121 -71.35 -50.93 16.22
N PHE A 122 -70.79 -51.46 15.14
CA PHE A 122 -69.70 -50.80 14.39
C PHE A 122 -70.20 -49.58 13.58
N ALA A 123 -71.53 -49.50 13.33
CA ALA A 123 -72.13 -48.35 12.67
C ALA A 123 -72.03 -47.03 13.46
N ILE A 124 -71.67 -47.10 14.74
CA ILE A 124 -71.46 -45.96 15.64
C ILE A 124 -70.14 -45.25 15.35
N ILE A 125 -69.17 -45.98 14.82
CA ILE A 125 -67.85 -45.44 14.52
C ILE A 125 -68.00 -44.48 13.33
N ASP A 126 -67.78 -43.17 13.58
CA ASP A 126 -67.80 -42.15 12.51
C ASP A 126 -66.50 -42.22 11.71
N TYR A 127 -66.49 -43.04 10.68
CA TYR A 127 -65.38 -43.17 9.74
C TYR A 127 -65.19 -41.91 8.88
N ARG A 128 -66.08 -40.91 8.91
CA ARG A 128 -65.93 -39.69 8.13
C ARG A 128 -64.78 -38.84 8.65
N ALA A 129 -64.64 -38.71 9.96
CA ALA A 129 -63.55 -38.01 10.60
C ALA A 129 -62.19 -38.72 10.29
N LEU A 130 -62.20 -40.08 10.37
CA LEU A 130 -61.03 -40.89 10.03
C LEU A 130 -60.63 -40.73 8.55
N LYS A 131 -61.60 -40.81 7.62
CA LYS A 131 -61.40 -40.65 6.19
C LYS A 131 -60.84 -39.24 5.84
N ARG A 132 -61.37 -38.19 6.48
CA ARG A 132 -60.86 -36.83 6.32
C ARG A 132 -59.43 -36.71 6.80
N SER A 133 -59.14 -37.19 7.98
CA SER A 133 -57.77 -37.18 8.52
C SER A 133 -56.79 -38.00 7.66
N ALA A 134 -57.22 -39.19 7.17
CA ALA A 134 -56.42 -40.00 6.26
C ALA A 134 -56.18 -39.28 4.91
N LEU A 135 -57.18 -38.62 4.37
CA LEU A 135 -57.05 -37.83 3.14
C LEU A 135 -56.06 -36.66 3.32
N ILE A 136 -56.17 -35.92 4.42
CA ILE A 136 -55.23 -34.84 4.75
C ILE A 136 -53.80 -35.36 4.87
N ALA A 137 -53.64 -36.48 5.57
CA ALA A 137 -52.33 -37.15 5.72
C ALA A 137 -51.76 -37.60 4.37
N LEU A 138 -52.61 -38.19 3.52
CA LEU A 138 -52.20 -38.63 2.17
C LEU A 138 -51.79 -37.43 1.31
N CYS A 139 -52.58 -36.34 1.32
CA CYS A 139 -52.26 -35.13 0.62
C CYS A 139 -50.93 -34.53 1.12
N ALA A 140 -50.71 -34.48 2.43
CA ALA A 140 -49.45 -33.98 3.01
C ALA A 140 -48.23 -34.81 2.57
N LEU A 141 -48.36 -36.15 2.56
CA LEU A 141 -47.36 -37.08 2.10
C LEU A 141 -47.09 -36.94 0.59
N LEU A 142 -48.12 -36.78 -0.22
CA LEU A 142 -47.96 -36.56 -1.66
C LEU A 142 -47.25 -35.22 -1.96
N VAL A 143 -47.58 -34.17 -1.23
CA VAL A 143 -46.89 -32.87 -1.36
C VAL A 143 -45.43 -33.01 -0.94
N ALA A 144 -45.16 -33.60 0.20
CA ALA A 144 -43.77 -33.81 0.69
C ALA A 144 -42.97 -34.72 -0.25
N GLY A 145 -43.57 -35.83 -0.74
CA GLY A 145 -42.97 -36.73 -1.73
C GLY A 145 -42.73 -36.06 -3.06
N GLY A 146 -43.72 -35.27 -3.54
CA GLY A 146 -43.58 -34.52 -4.80
C GLY A 146 -42.50 -33.45 -4.74
N LEU A 147 -42.41 -32.69 -3.65
CA LEU A 147 -41.35 -31.72 -3.42
C LEU A 147 -39.97 -32.40 -3.30
N SER A 148 -39.91 -33.55 -2.63
CA SER A 148 -38.67 -34.35 -2.51
C SER A 148 -38.22 -34.93 -3.86
N ALA A 149 -39.16 -35.37 -4.69
CA ALA A 149 -38.88 -35.86 -6.04
C ALA A 149 -38.48 -34.74 -6.99
N TRP A 150 -39.06 -33.54 -6.83
CA TRP A 150 -38.70 -32.36 -7.64
C TRP A 150 -37.32 -31.81 -7.29
N ARG A 151 -36.92 -31.86 -6.02
CA ARG A 151 -35.61 -31.37 -5.55
C ARG A 151 -34.89 -32.44 -4.68
N PRO A 152 -34.46 -33.56 -5.27
CA PRO A 152 -33.93 -34.70 -4.52
C PRO A 152 -32.63 -34.35 -3.73
N ALA A 153 -31.82 -33.46 -4.26
CA ALA A 153 -30.60 -32.99 -3.60
C ALA A 153 -30.92 -32.22 -2.29
N HIS A 154 -31.94 -31.35 -2.30
CA HIS A 154 -32.36 -30.63 -1.10
C HIS A 154 -33.00 -31.58 -0.07
N ALA A 155 -33.77 -32.55 -0.52
CA ALA A 155 -34.36 -33.56 0.36
C ALA A 155 -33.27 -34.43 1.04
N LYS A 156 -32.25 -34.85 0.30
CA LYS A 156 -31.09 -35.56 0.85
C LYS A 156 -30.32 -34.72 1.86
N ALA A 157 -30.08 -33.43 1.54
CA ALA A 157 -29.43 -32.50 2.45
C ALA A 157 -30.25 -32.32 3.75
N LEU A 158 -31.57 -32.17 3.64
CA LEU A 158 -32.46 -32.07 4.80
C LEU A 158 -32.36 -33.31 5.71
N LEU A 159 -32.43 -34.51 5.12
CA LEU A 159 -32.33 -35.77 5.88
C LEU A 159 -30.95 -35.91 6.55
N ALA A 160 -29.88 -35.57 5.86
CA ALA A 160 -28.54 -35.58 6.42
C ALA A 160 -28.39 -34.57 7.58
N ARG A 161 -28.97 -33.37 7.44
CA ARG A 161 -28.95 -32.35 8.49
C ARG A 161 -29.83 -32.69 9.68
N LEU A 162 -30.97 -33.36 9.45
CA LEU A 162 -31.78 -33.96 10.52
C LEU A 162 -31.02 -35.06 11.29
N ALA A 163 -30.16 -35.79 10.61
CA ALA A 163 -29.22 -36.73 11.22
C ALA A 163 -27.97 -36.06 11.84
N LEU A 164 -28.00 -34.75 12.00
CA LEU A 164 -26.89 -33.92 12.54
C LEU A 164 -25.58 -34.00 11.75
N MET A 165 -25.64 -34.45 10.50
CA MET A 165 -24.50 -34.43 9.61
C MET A 165 -24.19 -32.98 9.19
N GLN A 166 -22.91 -32.62 9.01
CA GLN A 166 -22.45 -31.31 8.55
C GLN A 166 -22.48 -31.26 7.02
N VAL A 167 -23.64 -31.03 6.45
CA VAL A 167 -23.85 -30.93 4.99
C VAL A 167 -24.56 -29.64 4.68
N ASP A 168 -24.06 -28.88 3.67
CA ASP A 168 -24.73 -27.70 3.16
C ASP A 168 -25.87 -28.07 2.19
N TYR A 169 -26.85 -27.17 2.06
CA TYR A 169 -27.86 -27.30 1.01
C TYR A 169 -27.23 -27.02 -0.37
N PRO A 170 -27.68 -27.74 -1.41
CA PRO A 170 -27.21 -27.48 -2.77
C PRO A 170 -27.50 -26.05 -3.19
N THR A 171 -26.49 -25.38 -3.73
CA THR A 171 -26.55 -24.02 -4.28
C THR A 171 -26.67 -24.06 -5.80
N ALA A 172 -27.33 -23.06 -6.38
CA ALA A 172 -27.43 -22.91 -7.84
C ALA A 172 -26.16 -22.28 -8.44
N SER A 173 -25.36 -21.62 -7.60
CA SER A 173 -24.10 -21.01 -7.94
C SER A 173 -22.96 -21.67 -7.18
N THR A 174 -21.77 -21.72 -7.74
CA THR A 174 -20.58 -22.28 -7.09
C THR A 174 -19.40 -21.35 -7.27
N ILE A 175 -18.74 -20.97 -6.18
CA ILE A 175 -17.45 -20.25 -6.28
C ILE A 175 -16.41 -21.31 -6.65
N THR A 176 -15.80 -21.16 -7.83
CA THR A 176 -14.84 -22.15 -8.37
C THR A 176 -13.42 -21.85 -7.96
N ALA A 177 -13.07 -20.57 -7.82
CA ALA A 177 -11.75 -20.16 -7.38
C ALA A 177 -11.81 -18.85 -6.58
N VAL A 178 -10.89 -18.73 -5.64
CA VAL A 178 -10.59 -17.49 -4.91
C VAL A 178 -9.12 -17.20 -5.14
N ARG A 179 -8.84 -16.12 -5.85
CA ARG A 179 -7.48 -15.68 -6.12
C ARG A 179 -7.09 -14.65 -5.08
N HIS A 180 -6.10 -14.97 -4.30
CA HIS A 180 -5.57 -14.08 -3.28
C HIS A 180 -4.10 -14.38 -2.99
N THR A 181 -3.37 -13.40 -2.48
CA THR A 181 -2.05 -13.59 -1.88
C THR A 181 -2.25 -13.78 -0.37
N GLY A 182 -1.61 -14.77 0.24
CA GLY A 182 -1.74 -15.00 1.69
C GLY A 182 -1.05 -13.95 2.55
N LEU A 183 -0.46 -12.92 1.94
CA LEU A 183 0.42 -11.96 2.58
C LEU A 183 0.26 -10.59 1.94
N ILE A 184 0.30 -9.53 2.76
CA ILE A 184 0.28 -8.14 2.31
C ILE A 184 1.10 -7.24 3.23
N ALA A 185 1.60 -6.15 2.68
CA ALA A 185 2.22 -5.11 3.50
C ALA A 185 1.17 -4.33 4.29
N LYS A 186 1.48 -4.05 5.55
CA LYS A 186 0.62 -3.29 6.45
C LYS A 186 0.33 -1.89 5.87
N GLY A 187 -0.97 -1.56 5.80
CA GLY A 187 -1.46 -0.29 5.25
C GLY A 187 -1.79 -0.31 3.77
N ASP A 188 -1.46 -1.37 3.05
CA ASP A 188 -1.80 -1.52 1.64
C ASP A 188 -3.25 -1.96 1.45
N SER A 189 -3.75 -1.76 0.23
CA SER A 189 -5.06 -2.26 -0.21
C SER A 189 -4.92 -3.69 -0.70
N TYR A 190 -5.71 -4.59 -0.13
CA TYR A 190 -5.70 -6.01 -0.47
C TYR A 190 -6.76 -6.37 -1.50
N PRO A 191 -6.41 -6.80 -2.71
CA PRO A 191 -7.36 -7.22 -3.72
C PRO A 191 -7.90 -8.62 -3.42
N ILE A 192 -9.20 -8.81 -3.60
CA ILE A 192 -9.88 -10.10 -3.54
C ILE A 192 -10.54 -10.34 -4.88
N GLU A 193 -10.23 -11.45 -5.51
CA GLU A 193 -10.85 -11.88 -6.76
C GLU A 193 -11.50 -13.24 -6.58
N ILE A 194 -12.73 -13.39 -7.08
CA ILE A 194 -13.45 -14.66 -7.05
C ILE A 194 -14.02 -15.00 -8.42
N GLU A 195 -13.99 -16.26 -8.75
CA GLU A 195 -14.65 -16.81 -9.93
C GLU A 195 -15.92 -17.54 -9.52
N LEU A 196 -17.04 -17.18 -10.14
CA LEU A 196 -18.34 -17.77 -9.89
C LEU A 196 -18.83 -18.50 -11.15
N ASP A 197 -19.18 -19.76 -10.97
CA ASP A 197 -19.95 -20.55 -11.94
C ASP A 197 -21.43 -20.52 -11.51
N ALA A 198 -22.28 -19.93 -12.32
CA ALA A 198 -23.70 -19.79 -12.02
C ALA A 198 -24.56 -20.29 -13.19
N GLN A 199 -25.39 -21.34 -12.95
CA GLN A 199 -26.19 -21.98 -13.99
C GLN A 199 -27.42 -21.14 -14.45
N ARG A 200 -27.91 -20.23 -13.62
CA ARG A 200 -29.18 -19.50 -13.89
C ARG A 200 -29.12 -18.00 -13.78
N PHE A 201 -28.42 -17.49 -12.79
CA PHE A 201 -28.38 -16.06 -12.49
C PHE A 201 -27.00 -15.67 -11.99
N ILE A 202 -26.39 -14.72 -12.67
CA ILE A 202 -25.12 -14.14 -12.25
C ILE A 202 -25.46 -12.82 -11.53
N PRO A 203 -25.13 -12.66 -10.25
CA PRO A 203 -25.39 -11.42 -9.51
C PRO A 203 -24.50 -10.28 -10.05
N GLU A 204 -24.93 -9.04 -9.85
CA GLU A 204 -24.12 -7.87 -10.21
C GLU A 204 -22.98 -7.63 -9.22
N SER A 205 -23.13 -8.11 -8.00
CA SER A 205 -22.13 -8.00 -6.94
C SER A 205 -22.07 -9.27 -6.10
N ALA A 206 -20.91 -9.50 -5.54
CA ALA A 206 -20.66 -10.48 -4.50
C ALA A 206 -20.13 -9.77 -3.24
N GLU A 207 -20.00 -10.49 -2.14
CA GLU A 207 -19.55 -9.96 -0.87
C GLU A 207 -18.42 -10.80 -0.30
N ALA A 208 -17.49 -10.17 0.40
CA ALA A 208 -16.50 -10.85 1.22
C ALA A 208 -16.67 -10.40 2.67
N GLN A 209 -16.97 -11.35 3.54
CA GLN A 209 -16.95 -11.12 4.99
C GLN A 209 -15.52 -11.17 5.48
N ILE A 210 -15.09 -10.17 6.22
CA ILE A 210 -13.73 -10.04 6.72
C ILE A 210 -13.77 -9.98 8.24
N ARG A 211 -12.90 -10.75 8.88
CA ARG A 211 -12.67 -10.72 10.33
C ARG A 211 -11.23 -10.32 10.59
N PHE A 212 -11.04 -9.25 11.31
CA PHE A 212 -9.72 -8.83 11.78
C PHE A 212 -9.33 -9.58 13.05
N ALA A 213 -8.04 -9.82 13.23
CA ALA A 213 -7.51 -10.47 14.43
C ALA A 213 -7.84 -9.67 15.70
N THR A 214 -7.97 -8.36 15.60
CA THR A 214 -8.37 -7.44 16.68
C THR A 214 -9.87 -7.49 17.05
N GLY A 215 -10.69 -8.27 16.33
CA GLY A 215 -12.09 -8.57 16.68
C GLY A 215 -13.15 -7.79 15.90
N GLY A 216 -12.79 -6.99 14.92
CA GLY A 216 -13.74 -6.33 14.01
C GLY A 216 -14.22 -7.25 12.88
N THR A 217 -15.47 -7.08 12.43
CA THR A 217 -15.98 -7.72 11.22
C THR A 217 -16.54 -6.65 10.27
N ILE A 218 -16.13 -6.72 9.01
CA ILE A 218 -16.66 -5.85 7.95
C ILE A 218 -17.09 -6.71 6.75
N THR A 219 -17.94 -6.16 5.90
CA THR A 219 -18.30 -6.77 4.62
C THR A 219 -17.81 -5.87 3.49
N VAL A 220 -17.07 -6.45 2.56
CA VAL A 220 -16.58 -5.77 1.37
C VAL A 220 -17.38 -6.22 0.16
N SER A 221 -17.89 -5.27 -0.61
CA SER A 221 -18.59 -5.55 -1.87
C SER A 221 -17.59 -5.81 -2.99
N LEU A 222 -17.80 -6.91 -3.70
CA LEU A 222 -17.03 -7.30 -4.88
C LEU A 222 -17.89 -7.02 -6.12
N ARG A 223 -17.40 -6.20 -7.03
CA ARG A 223 -18.09 -5.86 -8.28
C ARG A 223 -17.72 -6.82 -9.39
N ARG A 224 -18.68 -7.13 -10.24
CA ARG A 224 -18.44 -7.90 -11.46
C ARG A 224 -17.55 -7.08 -12.41
N VAL A 225 -16.46 -7.67 -12.88
CA VAL A 225 -15.48 -7.01 -13.76
C VAL A 225 -15.63 -7.47 -15.20
N ALA A 226 -15.74 -8.77 -15.43
CA ALA A 226 -15.88 -9.38 -16.74
C ALA A 226 -16.39 -10.81 -16.60
N ASP A 227 -16.82 -11.39 -17.71
CA ASP A 227 -16.97 -12.84 -17.81
C ASP A 227 -15.65 -13.41 -18.35
N ASP A 228 -15.16 -14.44 -17.72
CA ASP A 228 -14.00 -15.16 -18.25
C ASP A 228 -14.37 -15.80 -19.59
N SER A 229 -13.35 -16.07 -20.43
CA SER A 229 -13.49 -16.80 -21.71
C SER A 229 -14.18 -18.16 -21.57
N THR A 230 -14.28 -18.68 -20.34
CA THR A 230 -14.97 -19.94 -20.00
C THR A 230 -16.44 -19.74 -19.60
N GLY A 231 -16.98 -18.51 -19.64
CA GLY A 231 -18.36 -18.19 -19.24
C GLY A 231 -18.57 -18.07 -17.72
N LYS A 232 -17.49 -18.02 -16.94
CA LYS A 232 -17.54 -17.78 -15.48
C LYS A 232 -17.49 -16.29 -15.19
N ALA A 233 -18.27 -15.85 -14.20
CA ALA A 233 -18.26 -14.46 -13.76
C ALA A 233 -17.09 -14.18 -12.83
N LEU A 234 -16.31 -13.14 -13.12
CA LEU A 234 -15.20 -12.67 -12.28
C LEU A 234 -15.66 -11.45 -11.46
N PHE A 235 -15.47 -11.52 -10.15
CA PHE A 235 -15.74 -10.42 -9.23
C PHE A 235 -14.46 -9.96 -8.57
N ARG A 236 -14.31 -8.65 -8.45
CA ARG A 236 -13.16 -8.01 -7.81
C ARG A 236 -13.61 -6.98 -6.78
N GLY A 237 -12.95 -6.96 -5.66
CA GLY A 237 -13.05 -5.93 -4.63
C GLY A 237 -11.74 -5.79 -3.89
N GLN A 238 -11.67 -4.87 -2.94
CA GLN A 238 -10.45 -4.65 -2.17
C GLN A 238 -10.77 -4.28 -0.73
N VAL A 239 -9.94 -4.75 0.18
CA VAL A 239 -9.87 -4.26 1.56
C VAL A 239 -8.96 -3.03 1.54
N THR A 240 -9.51 -1.87 1.82
CA THR A 240 -8.72 -0.64 1.92
C THR A 240 -7.95 -0.63 3.22
N GLN A 241 -6.62 -0.41 3.16
CA GLN A 241 -5.74 -0.29 4.32
C GLN A 241 -5.79 -1.49 5.29
N ALA A 242 -5.20 -2.61 4.89
CA ALA A 242 -5.03 -3.76 5.76
C ALA A 242 -4.03 -3.42 6.90
N LEU A 243 -4.54 -3.12 8.09
CA LEU A 243 -3.72 -2.72 9.25
C LEU A 243 -3.36 -3.89 10.15
N ASP A 244 -4.18 -4.94 10.17
CA ASP A 244 -4.01 -6.12 11.02
C ASP A 244 -4.27 -7.38 10.22
N ASP A 245 -3.79 -8.52 10.71
CA ASP A 245 -4.10 -9.82 10.16
C ASP A 245 -5.60 -10.03 10.10
N PHE A 246 -6.08 -10.63 9.04
CA PHE A 246 -7.49 -10.88 8.86
C PHE A 246 -7.75 -12.19 8.14
N THR A 247 -8.96 -12.68 8.32
CA THR A 247 -9.50 -13.78 7.55
C THR A 247 -10.68 -13.29 6.73
N PHE A 248 -10.88 -13.82 5.54
CA PHE A 248 -12.03 -13.47 4.74
C PHE A 248 -12.73 -14.68 4.16
N LYS A 249 -14.04 -14.53 3.94
CA LYS A 249 -14.90 -15.57 3.37
C LYS A 249 -15.79 -14.95 2.30
N PRO A 250 -15.56 -15.26 1.02
CA PRO A 250 -16.41 -14.78 -0.07
C PRO A 250 -17.79 -15.46 -0.07
N ILE A 251 -18.80 -14.67 -0.46
CA ILE A 251 -20.19 -15.05 -0.63
C ILE A 251 -20.68 -14.43 -1.95
N ALA A 252 -21.23 -15.23 -2.83
CA ALA A 252 -21.77 -14.76 -4.09
C ALA A 252 -23.10 -15.42 -4.37
N ALA A 253 -24.20 -14.63 -4.38
CA ALA A 253 -25.57 -15.10 -4.45
C ALA A 253 -25.86 -16.13 -3.33
N ASP A 254 -26.13 -17.38 -3.69
CA ASP A 254 -26.35 -18.51 -2.78
C ASP A 254 -25.08 -19.31 -2.48
N ALA A 255 -23.97 -19.07 -3.21
CA ALA A 255 -22.70 -19.75 -3.01
C ALA A 255 -21.89 -19.11 -1.88
N ARG A 256 -21.28 -19.97 -1.08
CA ARG A 256 -20.37 -19.57 0.00
C ARG A 256 -19.06 -20.34 -0.13
N TRP A 257 -17.94 -19.66 0.03
CA TRP A 257 -16.66 -20.34 0.11
C TRP A 257 -16.61 -21.20 1.37
N PRO A 258 -16.14 -22.44 1.29
CA PRO A 258 -16.27 -23.38 2.42
C PRO A 258 -15.41 -23.02 3.62
N ARG A 259 -14.29 -22.33 3.41
CA ARG A 259 -13.30 -22.01 4.45
C ARG A 259 -13.05 -20.51 4.56
N TRP A 260 -12.45 -20.10 5.66
CA TRP A 260 -11.89 -18.78 5.84
C TRP A 260 -10.47 -18.77 5.27
N GLU A 261 -10.19 -17.86 4.35
CA GLU A 261 -8.85 -17.65 3.83
C GLU A 261 -8.12 -16.67 4.75
N GLN A 262 -6.89 -17.01 5.14
CA GLN A 262 -6.08 -16.21 6.04
C GLN A 262 -5.16 -15.27 5.26
N VAL A 263 -5.03 -14.04 5.71
CA VAL A 263 -4.10 -13.04 5.18
C VAL A 263 -3.32 -12.45 6.33
N SER A 264 -1.99 -12.54 6.22
CA SER A 264 -1.08 -11.96 7.20
C SER A 264 -0.58 -10.60 6.73
N THR A 265 -0.54 -9.63 7.64
CA THR A 265 -0.03 -8.29 7.37
C THR A 265 1.38 -8.15 7.92
N LEU A 266 2.31 -7.75 7.09
CA LEU A 266 3.70 -7.59 7.46
C LEU A 266 4.15 -6.14 7.31
N HIS A 267 5.00 -5.69 8.21
CA HIS A 267 5.66 -4.40 8.05
C HIS A 267 6.61 -4.45 6.85
N ARG A 268 6.68 -3.37 6.09
CA ARG A 268 7.70 -3.20 5.04
C ARG A 268 9.07 -3.05 5.66
N PRO A 269 10.16 -3.52 4.98
CA PRO A 269 11.51 -3.23 5.43
C PRO A 269 11.75 -1.72 5.42
N ALA A 270 12.41 -1.22 6.45
CA ALA A 270 12.78 0.18 6.58
C ALA A 270 14.27 0.29 6.89
N LEU A 271 14.90 1.38 6.41
CA LEU A 271 16.28 1.69 6.77
C LEU A 271 16.32 2.15 8.22
N GLY A 272 17.24 1.57 8.96
CA GLY A 272 17.60 1.99 10.31
C GLY A 272 18.78 2.96 10.30
N ASN A 273 19.75 2.73 11.18
CA ASN A 273 20.93 3.58 11.31
C ASN A 273 21.74 3.63 10.01
N LEU A 274 21.68 4.76 9.32
CA LEU A 274 22.51 5.05 8.15
C LEU A 274 23.81 5.70 8.60
N VAL A 275 24.92 5.20 8.10
CA VAL A 275 26.24 5.80 8.24
C VAL A 275 26.82 6.02 6.85
N VAL A 276 27.17 7.25 6.54
CA VAL A 276 27.78 7.66 5.28
C VAL A 276 29.18 8.16 5.59
N ALA A 277 30.20 7.53 5.01
CA ALA A 277 31.59 7.94 5.11
C ALA A 277 32.05 8.52 3.77
N CYS A 278 32.60 9.72 3.81
CA CYS A 278 33.13 10.41 2.65
C CYS A 278 34.68 10.39 2.69
N THR A 279 35.30 9.82 1.68
CA THR A 279 36.74 9.83 1.48
C THR A 279 37.07 10.76 0.32
N TYR A 280 37.71 11.85 0.62
CA TYR A 280 38.02 12.89 -0.34
C TYR A 280 39.19 12.51 -1.24
N PRO A 281 39.30 13.07 -2.46
CA PRO A 281 40.48 12.91 -3.31
C PRO A 281 41.76 13.31 -2.58
N ALA A 282 42.84 12.56 -2.79
CA ALA A 282 44.10 12.72 -2.04
C ALA A 282 44.74 14.11 -2.18
N TYR A 283 44.52 14.80 -3.30
CA TYR A 283 45.04 16.14 -3.55
C TYR A 283 44.46 17.22 -2.64
N LEU A 284 43.21 16.99 -2.14
CA LEU A 284 42.53 17.94 -1.21
C LEU A 284 43.13 17.90 0.20
N LYS A 285 43.84 16.82 0.57
CA LYS A 285 44.44 16.59 1.92
C LYS A 285 43.41 16.75 3.07
N MET A 286 42.14 16.49 2.79
CA MET A 286 41.08 16.53 3.79
C MET A 286 40.95 15.19 4.49
N PRO A 287 40.76 15.16 5.83
CA PRO A 287 40.49 13.93 6.54
C PRO A 287 39.12 13.37 6.15
N PRO A 288 38.91 12.03 6.14
CA PRO A 288 37.62 11.43 5.90
C PRO A 288 36.57 11.93 6.92
N THR A 289 35.34 12.09 6.48
CA THR A 289 34.22 12.50 7.34
C THR A 289 33.16 11.43 7.37
N THR A 290 32.43 11.34 8.48
CA THR A 290 31.29 10.44 8.64
C THR A 290 30.05 11.23 9.06
N SER A 291 28.88 10.85 8.52
CA SER A 291 27.60 11.46 8.81
C SER A 291 26.53 10.38 8.97
N ALA A 292 25.54 10.65 9.78
CA ALA A 292 24.31 9.85 9.86
C ALA A 292 23.22 10.34 8.87
N LEU A 293 23.50 11.43 8.15
CA LEU A 293 22.61 11.97 7.13
C LEU A 293 22.96 11.38 5.77
N GLY A 294 21.93 11.05 5.00
CA GLY A 294 22.11 10.54 3.63
C GLY A 294 22.39 11.64 2.61
N ASP A 295 21.97 12.88 2.91
CA ASP A 295 22.29 14.04 2.07
C ASP A 295 23.75 14.42 2.24
N ILE A 296 24.45 14.61 1.13
CA ILE A 296 25.89 14.88 1.12
C ILE A 296 26.19 16.13 0.29
N GLN A 297 27.14 16.93 0.79
CA GLN A 297 27.74 18.03 0.09
C GLN A 297 29.26 17.86 0.11
N VAL A 298 29.82 17.48 -1.02
CA VAL A 298 31.23 17.07 -1.11
C VAL A 298 31.84 17.49 -2.45
N PRO A 299 33.18 17.67 -2.54
CA PRO A 299 33.86 17.89 -3.79
C PRO A 299 33.71 16.72 -4.77
N GLU A 300 33.73 17.02 -6.06
CA GLU A 300 33.78 16.01 -7.11
C GLU A 300 34.99 15.07 -6.92
N GLY A 301 34.82 13.79 -7.29
CA GLY A 301 35.83 12.77 -7.08
C GLY A 301 35.82 12.13 -5.68
N THR A 302 34.96 12.61 -4.75
CA THR A 302 34.82 12.01 -3.43
C THR A 302 34.22 10.62 -3.52
N VAL A 303 34.85 9.65 -2.85
CA VAL A 303 34.28 8.29 -2.70
C VAL A 303 33.40 8.27 -1.47
N VAL A 304 32.14 7.96 -1.68
CA VAL A 304 31.12 7.82 -0.65
C VAL A 304 30.91 6.35 -0.37
N THR A 305 31.05 5.94 0.88
CA THR A 305 30.75 4.58 1.35
C THR A 305 29.59 4.70 2.33
N PHE A 306 28.54 3.93 2.11
CA PHE A 306 27.39 3.89 3.04
C PHE A 306 27.26 2.51 3.66
N SER A 307 26.74 2.50 4.87
CA SER A 307 26.33 1.30 5.61
C SER A 307 25.06 1.63 6.38
N CYS A 308 24.04 0.78 6.26
CA CYS A 308 22.81 0.93 7.00
C CYS A 308 22.30 -0.40 7.54
N ALA A 309 21.68 -0.36 8.71
CA ALA A 309 20.90 -1.47 9.23
C ALA A 309 19.50 -1.45 8.58
N VAL A 310 18.88 -2.62 8.41
CA VAL A 310 17.52 -2.75 7.93
C VAL A 310 16.70 -3.48 8.99
N THR A 311 15.44 -3.09 9.16
CA THR A 311 14.56 -3.64 10.20
C THR A 311 14.21 -5.12 10.01
N LYS A 312 14.44 -5.67 8.81
CA LYS A 312 14.18 -7.06 8.44
C LYS A 312 15.32 -7.62 7.60
N ALA A 313 15.40 -8.94 7.53
CA ALA A 313 16.28 -9.62 6.59
C ALA A 313 15.92 -9.28 5.14
N VAL A 314 16.90 -8.91 4.33
CA VAL A 314 16.73 -8.56 2.93
C VAL A 314 17.33 -9.62 2.00
N THR A 315 16.67 -9.81 0.86
CA THR A 315 17.12 -10.73 -0.20
C THR A 315 17.77 -9.99 -1.35
N GLN A 316 17.31 -8.76 -1.61
CA GLN A 316 17.86 -7.91 -2.66
C GLN A 316 18.09 -6.50 -2.13
N ALA A 317 19.20 -5.91 -2.52
CA ALA A 317 19.54 -4.53 -2.23
C ALA A 317 20.22 -3.91 -3.45
N GLN A 318 19.76 -2.76 -3.89
CA GLN A 318 20.28 -2.04 -5.05
C GLN A 318 20.46 -0.57 -4.72
N LEU A 319 21.60 -0.03 -5.13
CA LEU A 319 21.89 1.39 -5.13
C LEU A 319 21.46 1.97 -6.48
N ILE A 320 20.57 2.95 -6.43
CA ILE A 320 20.16 3.74 -7.59
C ILE A 320 20.88 5.08 -7.49
N LEU A 321 21.73 5.39 -8.44
CA LEU A 321 22.55 6.60 -8.48
C LEU A 321 22.21 7.43 -9.72
N ARG A 322 21.85 8.69 -9.54
CA ARG A 322 21.65 9.66 -10.63
C ARG A 322 22.56 10.85 -10.39
N GLN A 323 23.41 11.20 -11.37
CA GLN A 323 24.33 12.33 -11.29
C GLN A 323 24.34 13.11 -12.60
N GLY A 324 24.22 14.44 -12.53
CA GLY A 324 24.09 15.32 -13.69
C GLY A 324 22.84 15.00 -14.53
N ASP A 325 22.97 15.11 -15.84
CA ASP A 325 21.92 14.80 -16.83
C ASP A 325 21.92 13.34 -17.27
N ALA A 326 22.73 12.48 -16.64
CA ALA A 326 22.83 11.07 -17.00
C ALA A 326 21.62 10.28 -16.45
N ASP A 327 21.30 9.18 -17.15
CA ASP A 327 20.32 8.22 -16.68
C ASP A 327 20.72 7.60 -15.34
N ALA A 328 19.73 7.19 -14.56
CA ALA A 328 19.97 6.54 -13.28
C ALA A 328 20.70 5.20 -13.48
N VAL A 329 21.82 5.02 -12.81
CA VAL A 329 22.58 3.78 -12.79
C VAL A 329 22.19 2.96 -11.57
N THR A 330 21.83 1.71 -11.79
CA THR A 330 21.47 0.77 -10.71
C THR A 330 22.61 -0.23 -10.54
N THR A 331 23.14 -0.31 -9.32
CA THR A 331 24.20 -1.25 -8.96
C THR A 331 23.79 -2.09 -7.74
N PRO A 332 24.16 -3.38 -7.69
CA PRO A 332 23.87 -4.19 -6.51
C PRO A 332 24.63 -3.65 -5.28
N ALA A 333 23.93 -3.58 -4.15
CA ALA A 333 24.52 -3.28 -2.85
C ALA A 333 24.85 -4.59 -2.11
N VAL A 334 25.83 -4.54 -1.22
CA VAL A 334 26.30 -5.71 -0.47
C VAL A 334 25.41 -5.92 0.75
N ILE A 335 24.82 -7.11 0.85
CA ILE A 335 24.04 -7.54 1.99
C ILE A 335 24.97 -8.27 2.97
N SER A 336 24.95 -7.88 4.23
CA SER A 336 25.82 -8.40 5.29
C SER A 336 25.06 -8.55 6.62
N GLY A 337 25.76 -9.02 7.65
CA GLY A 337 25.18 -9.34 8.94
C GLY A 337 24.67 -10.78 9.04
N ALA A 338 24.66 -11.34 10.25
CA ALA A 338 24.25 -12.72 10.51
C ALA A 338 22.79 -12.98 10.10
N GLU A 339 21.94 -11.96 10.21
CA GLU A 339 20.51 -11.99 9.86
C GLU A 339 20.22 -11.33 8.50
N LYS A 340 21.25 -11.03 7.68
CA LYS A 340 21.09 -10.31 6.40
C LYS A 340 20.34 -8.98 6.53
N ASN A 341 20.55 -8.29 7.63
CA ASN A 341 19.88 -7.04 8.00
C ASN A 341 20.77 -5.81 7.92
N ALA A 342 21.91 -5.90 7.25
CA ALA A 342 22.79 -4.79 6.96
C ALA A 342 23.06 -4.69 5.47
N VAL A 343 23.01 -3.47 4.94
CA VAL A 343 23.25 -3.16 3.53
C VAL A 343 24.37 -2.13 3.44
N SER A 344 25.32 -2.36 2.56
CA SER A 344 26.44 -1.44 2.33
C SER A 344 26.78 -1.32 0.85
N GLY A 345 27.44 -0.23 0.51
CA GLY A 345 27.91 0.02 -0.85
C GLY A 345 28.77 1.26 -0.92
N SER A 346 29.28 1.54 -2.12
CA SER A 346 30.08 2.72 -2.37
C SER A 346 29.85 3.25 -3.79
N PHE A 347 30.04 4.55 -3.95
CA PHE A 347 30.01 5.23 -5.24
C PHE A 347 30.93 6.44 -5.23
N THR A 348 31.30 6.92 -6.43
CA THR A 348 32.09 8.13 -6.59
C THR A 348 31.21 9.26 -7.06
N VAL A 349 31.38 10.43 -6.46
CA VAL A 349 30.63 11.64 -6.83
C VAL A 349 31.28 12.27 -8.04
N SER A 350 30.58 12.30 -9.17
CA SER A 350 30.99 12.93 -10.43
C SER A 350 30.18 14.20 -10.77
N GLY A 351 29.12 14.48 -10.02
CA GLY A 351 28.26 15.62 -10.21
C GLY A 351 27.10 15.64 -9.22
N SER A 352 26.37 16.73 -9.16
CA SER A 352 25.18 16.86 -8.32
C SER A 352 24.06 15.95 -8.81
N GLY A 353 23.22 15.47 -7.88
CA GLY A 353 22.15 14.55 -8.21
C GLY A 353 21.48 13.94 -6.98
N SER A 354 21.20 12.63 -7.05
CA SER A 354 20.57 11.89 -5.96
C SER A 354 21.02 10.43 -5.95
N TRP A 355 20.95 9.82 -4.78
CA TRP A 355 21.13 8.38 -4.62
C TRP A 355 20.00 7.82 -3.77
N ALA A 356 19.61 6.59 -4.03
CA ALA A 356 18.55 5.90 -3.32
C ALA A 356 18.91 4.43 -3.10
N LEU A 357 18.32 3.84 -2.07
CA LEU A 357 18.45 2.41 -1.79
C LEU A 357 17.10 1.73 -2.03
N GLN A 358 17.08 0.80 -2.96
CA GLN A 358 15.96 -0.10 -3.16
C GLN A 358 16.29 -1.42 -2.48
N ILE A 359 15.42 -1.84 -1.57
CA ILE A 359 15.60 -3.08 -0.80
C ILE A 359 14.33 -3.92 -0.91
N GLU A 360 14.50 -5.24 -0.89
CA GLU A 360 13.40 -6.20 -0.87
C GLU A 360 13.66 -7.25 0.20
N ASP A 361 12.66 -7.52 1.04
CA ASP A 361 12.79 -8.50 2.12
C ASP A 361 12.56 -9.93 1.62
N VAL A 362 12.61 -10.90 2.54
CA VAL A 362 12.39 -12.32 2.24
C VAL A 362 10.96 -12.64 1.81
N ASP A 363 10.03 -11.75 2.11
CA ASP A 363 8.60 -11.86 1.79
C ASP A 363 8.24 -11.16 0.47
N GLY A 364 9.22 -10.59 -0.25
CA GLY A 364 9.02 -9.85 -1.49
C GLY A 364 8.48 -8.43 -1.27
N LEU A 365 8.56 -7.90 -0.05
CA LEU A 365 8.09 -6.56 0.26
C LEU A 365 9.22 -5.55 0.14
N ALA A 366 8.93 -4.42 -0.52
CA ALA A 366 9.82 -3.28 -0.63
C ALA A 366 9.21 -2.04 0.06
N PRO A 367 9.99 -1.05 0.47
CA PRO A 367 9.47 0.24 0.92
C PRO A 367 8.55 0.87 -0.13
N THR A 368 7.48 1.53 0.29
CA THR A 368 6.55 2.21 -0.63
C THR A 368 7.25 3.27 -1.48
N LEU A 369 8.18 3.99 -0.87
CA LEU A 369 9.07 4.93 -1.54
C LEU A 369 10.50 4.57 -1.13
N PRO A 370 11.41 4.29 -2.08
CA PRO A 370 12.80 4.10 -1.76
C PRO A 370 13.36 5.37 -1.10
N PRO A 371 14.04 5.27 0.05
CA PRO A 371 14.68 6.42 0.66
C PRO A 371 15.70 7.01 -0.31
N SER A 372 15.51 8.27 -0.64
CA SER A 372 16.30 9.02 -1.61
C SER A 372 16.99 10.19 -0.93
N PHE A 373 18.25 10.40 -1.25
CA PHE A 373 19.13 11.40 -0.66
C PHE A 373 19.75 12.26 -1.75
N THR A 374 20.04 13.51 -1.40
CA THR A 374 20.60 14.49 -2.33
C THR A 374 22.11 14.44 -2.35
N ILE A 375 22.70 14.58 -3.54
CA ILE A 375 24.12 14.80 -3.77
C ILE A 375 24.32 16.23 -4.24
N SER A 376 25.01 17.05 -3.48
CA SER A 376 25.49 18.37 -3.87
C SER A 376 26.98 18.29 -4.13
N ALA A 377 27.35 18.10 -5.38
CA ALA A 377 28.75 18.09 -5.78
C ALA A 377 29.28 19.52 -5.89
N VAL A 378 30.38 19.77 -5.23
CA VAL A 378 31.10 21.05 -5.36
C VAL A 378 32.17 20.86 -6.43
N PRO A 379 32.02 21.50 -7.61
CA PRO A 379 33.01 21.38 -8.66
C PRO A 379 34.30 22.07 -8.24
N ASP A 380 35.46 21.45 -8.57
CA ASP A 380 36.76 22.05 -8.44
C ASP A 380 36.97 23.01 -9.61
N ARG A 381 36.94 24.30 -9.33
CA ARG A 381 37.02 25.35 -10.33
C ARG A 381 38.46 25.68 -10.68
N SER A 382 38.68 26.16 -11.91
CA SER A 382 39.98 26.66 -12.33
C SER A 382 40.45 27.88 -11.51
N PRO A 383 41.75 28.01 -11.22
CA PRO A 383 42.32 29.15 -10.53
C PRO A 383 41.93 30.48 -11.18
N VAL A 384 41.60 31.49 -10.39
CA VAL A 384 41.24 32.83 -10.85
C VAL A 384 42.47 33.73 -10.80
N LEU A 385 42.95 34.19 -11.98
CA LEU A 385 44.08 35.07 -12.11
C LEU A 385 43.63 36.50 -12.35
N THR A 386 44.27 37.43 -11.68
CA THR A 386 44.04 38.86 -11.89
C THR A 386 45.40 39.55 -12.06
N ILE A 387 45.64 40.15 -13.22
CA ILE A 387 46.85 40.94 -13.48
C ILE A 387 46.65 42.34 -12.89
N LEU A 388 47.52 42.72 -11.98
CA LEU A 388 47.47 44.05 -11.33
C LEU A 388 48.27 45.09 -12.12
N THR A 389 49.42 44.66 -12.65
CA THR A 389 50.33 45.53 -13.42
C THR A 389 51.07 44.72 -14.47
N PRO A 390 51.11 45.12 -15.73
CA PRO A 390 50.25 46.18 -16.32
C PRO A 390 48.82 45.68 -16.46
N ASN A 391 47.84 46.57 -16.27
CA ASN A 391 46.41 46.26 -16.34
C ASN A 391 45.78 46.53 -17.71
N ARG A 392 46.57 46.97 -18.66
CA ARG A 392 46.17 47.30 -20.05
C ARG A 392 47.39 47.17 -20.97
N ASP A 393 47.14 47.17 -22.26
CA ASP A 393 48.18 47.18 -23.28
C ASP A 393 49.14 48.35 -23.11
N LYS A 394 50.37 48.14 -23.41
CA LYS A 394 51.43 49.13 -23.24
C LYS A 394 52.35 49.20 -24.46
N LEU A 395 52.87 50.42 -24.67
CA LEU A 395 54.01 50.62 -25.54
C LEU A 395 55.28 50.24 -24.80
N ALA A 396 56.21 49.53 -25.44
CA ALA A 396 57.45 49.08 -24.84
C ALA A 396 58.65 49.28 -25.77
N ALA A 397 59.78 49.59 -25.18
CA ALA A 397 61.05 49.55 -25.91
C ALA A 397 61.51 48.10 -26.15
N PRO A 398 62.27 47.81 -27.22
CA PRO A 398 62.72 46.44 -27.54
C PRO A 398 63.49 45.71 -26.44
N ARG A 399 64.13 46.47 -25.53
CA ARG A 399 64.94 45.93 -24.42
C ARG A 399 64.35 46.27 -23.05
N ALA A 400 63.08 46.60 -22.98
CA ALA A 400 62.44 46.94 -21.72
C ALA A 400 62.26 45.72 -20.83
N LYS A 401 62.35 45.95 -19.53
CA LYS A 401 62.00 44.96 -18.49
C LYS A 401 60.72 45.42 -17.83
N TRP A 402 59.68 44.56 -17.90
CA TRP A 402 58.40 44.91 -17.37
C TRP A 402 58.10 44.12 -16.10
N PRO A 403 57.82 44.77 -14.96
CA PRO A 403 57.35 44.11 -13.78
C PRO A 403 55.87 43.72 -13.97
N ILE A 404 55.61 42.43 -14.01
CA ILE A 404 54.25 41.89 -14.04
C ILE A 404 53.88 41.49 -12.61
N ARG A 405 52.86 42.17 -12.06
CA ARG A 405 52.26 41.83 -10.75
C ARG A 405 50.91 41.22 -10.98
N PHE A 406 50.65 40.11 -10.29
CA PHE A 406 49.38 39.40 -10.40
C PHE A 406 49.02 38.73 -9.10
N THR A 407 47.73 38.47 -8.94
CA THR A 407 47.16 37.65 -7.85
C THR A 407 46.46 36.44 -8.43
N VAL A 408 46.53 35.34 -7.71
CA VAL A 408 45.87 34.09 -8.03
C VAL A 408 45.14 33.64 -6.81
N LYS A 409 43.92 33.13 -7.01
CA LYS A 409 43.12 32.49 -5.98
C LYS A 409 42.57 31.16 -6.51
N ASP A 410 42.58 30.15 -5.64
CA ASP A 410 42.06 28.82 -5.88
C ASP A 410 41.43 28.29 -4.60
N GLU A 411 40.53 27.31 -4.69
CA GLU A 411 39.82 26.76 -3.53
C GLU A 411 40.67 25.69 -2.79
N TYR A 412 41.49 24.94 -3.51
CA TYR A 412 42.17 23.76 -2.95
C TYR A 412 43.69 23.78 -3.04
N GLY A 413 44.28 24.56 -3.93
CA GLY A 413 45.71 24.77 -3.97
C GLY A 413 46.27 24.94 -5.36
N LEU A 414 47.36 25.67 -5.41
CA LEU A 414 48.08 26.03 -6.62
C LEU A 414 49.32 25.16 -6.78
N THR A 415 49.78 24.87 -8.02
CA THR A 415 50.96 24.09 -8.29
C THR A 415 51.99 24.80 -9.15
N THR A 416 51.64 25.12 -10.39
CA THR A 416 52.58 25.73 -11.36
C THR A 416 51.99 26.94 -12.01
N ALA A 417 52.88 27.86 -12.42
CA ALA A 417 52.50 28.96 -13.27
C ALA A 417 53.43 29.07 -14.45
N ARG A 418 52.89 29.51 -15.57
CA ARG A 418 53.61 29.73 -16.82
C ARG A 418 53.27 31.06 -17.41
N LEU A 419 54.30 31.75 -17.91
CA LEU A 419 54.13 32.90 -18.79
C LEU A 419 54.11 32.39 -20.23
N GLN A 420 53.01 32.68 -20.92
CA GLN A 420 52.84 32.35 -22.33
C GLN A 420 52.95 33.64 -23.13
N TYR A 421 53.63 33.59 -24.28
CA TYR A 421 53.67 34.73 -25.18
C TYR A 421 53.79 34.32 -26.65
N THR A 422 53.28 35.16 -27.54
CA THR A 422 53.44 35.08 -28.99
C THR A 422 54.00 36.40 -29.51
N ILE A 423 54.82 36.31 -30.57
CA ILE A 423 55.40 37.49 -31.21
C ILE A 423 54.84 37.57 -32.63
N GLU A 424 54.18 38.68 -32.92
CA GLU A 424 53.66 38.99 -34.24
C GLU A 424 54.65 39.93 -34.93
N GLY A 425 55.26 39.52 -36.03
CA GLY A 425 56.25 40.30 -36.76
C GLY A 425 55.65 41.06 -37.94
N THR A 426 56.38 42.03 -38.46
CA THR A 426 56.03 42.86 -39.62
C THR A 426 56.11 42.13 -40.97
N SER A 427 56.38 40.83 -41.03
CA SER A 427 56.44 40.10 -42.30
C SER A 427 55.03 39.73 -42.76
N ALA A 428 54.44 40.54 -43.63
CA ALA A 428 53.29 40.23 -44.43
C ALA A 428 53.55 38.93 -45.22
N GLY A 429 52.98 37.78 -44.79
CA GLY A 429 53.05 36.60 -45.62
C GLY A 429 52.98 35.24 -44.94
N ALA A 430 52.87 35.14 -43.62
CA ALA A 430 52.65 33.84 -42.98
C ALA A 430 51.34 33.83 -42.22
N GLU A 431 50.27 33.39 -42.88
CA GLU A 431 49.00 32.94 -42.26
C GLU A 431 49.30 31.63 -41.50
N GLY A 432 49.86 31.74 -40.31
CA GLY A 432 50.06 30.65 -39.39
C GLY A 432 50.21 31.20 -37.98
N GLU A 433 49.28 30.90 -37.06
CA GLU A 433 49.46 31.23 -35.66
C GLU A 433 50.79 30.63 -35.17
N THR A 434 51.73 31.49 -34.81
CA THR A 434 53.00 31.03 -34.21
C THR A 434 52.67 30.37 -32.86
N PRO A 435 53.08 29.12 -32.60
CA PRO A 435 52.78 28.47 -31.34
C PRO A 435 53.33 29.32 -30.17
N PRO A 436 52.58 29.43 -29.07
CA PRO A 436 52.99 30.19 -27.92
C PRO A 436 54.27 29.62 -27.30
N VAL A 437 55.18 30.48 -26.92
CA VAL A 437 56.36 30.16 -26.15
C VAL A 437 55.96 30.14 -24.67
N SER A 438 56.25 29.03 -24.01
CA SER A 438 55.90 28.81 -22.60
C SER A 438 57.16 28.94 -21.72
N VAL A 439 57.09 29.79 -20.71
CA VAL A 439 58.16 29.98 -19.71
C VAL A 439 57.59 29.65 -18.34
N GLU A 440 58.10 28.59 -17.72
CA GLU A 440 57.68 28.18 -16.37
C GLU A 440 58.28 29.13 -15.32
N LEU A 441 57.49 29.47 -14.31
CA LEU A 441 57.86 30.31 -13.18
C LEU A 441 58.34 29.42 -12.03
N PRO A 442 59.65 29.28 -11.80
CA PRO A 442 60.18 28.38 -10.76
C PRO A 442 59.77 28.86 -9.36
N GLY A 443 59.41 27.93 -8.50
CA GLY A 443 59.05 28.24 -7.12
C GLY A 443 57.79 29.09 -6.99
N PHE A 444 56.85 28.87 -7.90
CA PHE A 444 55.60 29.66 -7.97
C PHE A 444 54.77 29.52 -6.72
N ALA A 445 54.46 28.29 -6.31
CA ALA A 445 53.60 28.03 -5.18
C ALA A 445 54.22 26.98 -4.23
N LEU A 446 53.90 27.11 -2.95
CA LEU A 446 54.14 26.05 -1.97
C LEU A 446 52.95 25.09 -1.95
N PRO A 447 53.14 23.82 -1.62
CA PRO A 447 52.05 22.85 -1.57
C PRO A 447 50.95 23.27 -0.60
N GLY A 448 49.72 23.51 -1.13
CA GLY A 448 48.56 23.89 -0.34
C GLY A 448 48.29 25.40 -0.24
N GLU A 449 49.08 26.24 -0.91
CA GLU A 449 48.77 27.67 -1.03
C GLU A 449 47.55 27.86 -1.93
N THR A 450 46.54 28.54 -1.42
CA THR A 450 45.26 28.82 -2.11
C THR A 450 45.17 30.26 -2.62
N ALA A 451 46.04 31.12 -2.18
CA ALA A 451 46.05 32.53 -2.62
C ALA A 451 47.50 33.05 -2.63
N LEU A 452 47.90 33.61 -3.75
CA LEU A 452 49.23 34.15 -3.96
C LEU A 452 49.18 35.54 -4.58
N SER A 453 50.14 36.37 -4.18
CA SER A 453 50.48 37.63 -4.88
C SER A 453 51.95 37.58 -5.26
N LYS A 454 52.26 37.60 -6.54
CA LYS A 454 53.62 37.49 -7.06
C LYS A 454 53.96 38.59 -8.02
N SER A 455 55.25 38.83 -8.16
CA SER A 455 55.81 39.73 -9.18
C SER A 455 56.88 38.96 -9.97
N LEU A 456 56.81 39.09 -11.27
CA LEU A 456 57.84 38.59 -12.18
C LEU A 456 58.36 39.73 -13.06
N GLU A 457 59.57 39.65 -13.52
CA GLU A 457 60.17 40.56 -14.49
C GLU A 457 60.13 39.90 -15.87
N PHE A 458 59.38 40.49 -16.81
CA PHE A 458 59.35 40.03 -18.19
C PHE A 458 60.40 40.85 -18.99
N ASP A 459 61.51 40.20 -19.28
CA ASP A 459 62.63 40.81 -19.97
C ASP A 459 62.47 40.68 -21.50
N LEU A 460 61.96 41.75 -22.13
CA LEU A 460 61.77 41.82 -23.59
C LEU A 460 63.11 41.83 -24.35
N GLY A 461 64.23 42.19 -23.70
CA GLY A 461 65.53 42.24 -24.33
C GLY A 461 66.07 40.88 -24.80
N ARG A 462 65.49 39.80 -24.26
CA ARG A 462 65.84 38.41 -24.65
C ARG A 462 65.11 37.94 -25.91
N LEU A 463 64.12 38.70 -26.41
CA LEU A 463 63.23 38.26 -27.48
C LEU A 463 63.63 38.81 -28.86
N ASN A 464 64.75 39.56 -28.98
CA ASN A 464 65.24 40.17 -30.23
C ASN A 464 64.16 40.95 -31.01
N LEU A 465 63.38 41.75 -30.32
CA LEU A 465 62.25 42.50 -30.85
C LEU A 465 62.69 43.71 -31.66
N GLN A 466 61.95 43.99 -32.71
CA GLN A 466 62.13 45.20 -33.52
C GLN A 466 60.90 46.15 -33.38
N PRO A 467 61.08 47.46 -33.53
CA PRO A 467 59.97 48.40 -33.58
C PRO A 467 58.93 47.99 -34.64
N GLY A 468 57.64 48.06 -34.29
CA GLY A 468 56.49 47.60 -35.09
C GLY A 468 56.00 46.19 -34.75
N MET A 469 56.79 45.40 -34.04
CA MET A 469 56.36 44.08 -33.56
C MET A 469 55.37 44.20 -32.39
N ARG A 470 54.50 43.17 -32.22
CA ARG A 470 53.59 43.06 -31.11
C ARG A 470 53.90 41.79 -30.34
N VAL A 471 53.96 41.86 -29.02
CA VAL A 471 54.11 40.71 -28.12
C VAL A 471 52.81 40.54 -27.36
N THR A 472 52.08 39.50 -27.67
CA THR A 472 50.86 39.12 -26.93
C THR A 472 51.29 38.12 -25.83
N TRP A 473 50.92 38.42 -24.59
CA TRP A 473 51.29 37.61 -23.45
C TRP A 473 50.12 37.39 -22.50
N TRP A 474 50.15 36.27 -21.76
CA TRP A 474 49.20 35.91 -20.72
C TRP A 474 49.88 34.96 -19.70
N LEU A 475 49.22 34.80 -18.57
CA LEU A 475 49.64 33.85 -17.54
C LEU A 475 48.67 32.67 -17.50
N GLU A 476 49.24 31.46 -17.33
CA GLU A 476 48.51 30.25 -17.06
C GLU A 476 48.96 29.69 -15.70
N VAL A 477 47.98 29.31 -14.87
CA VAL A 477 48.27 28.73 -13.57
C VAL A 477 47.47 27.44 -13.44
N SER A 478 48.13 26.39 -12.98
CA SER A 478 47.53 25.10 -12.72
C SER A 478 47.26 24.93 -11.22
N ASP A 479 46.12 24.31 -10.91
CA ASP A 479 45.82 23.86 -9.55
C ASP A 479 46.48 22.52 -9.20
N ASN A 480 46.11 21.95 -8.07
CA ASN A 480 46.61 20.68 -7.57
C ASN A 480 45.72 19.47 -7.93
N ARG A 481 44.67 19.63 -8.74
CA ARG A 481 43.76 18.58 -9.15
C ARG A 481 44.49 17.46 -9.87
N ASN A 482 44.15 16.22 -9.54
CA ASN A 482 44.76 15.02 -10.12
C ASN A 482 43.64 14.05 -10.57
N PRO A 483 43.66 13.41 -11.75
CA PRO A 483 44.81 13.29 -12.66
C PRO A 483 45.01 14.47 -13.63
N VAL A 484 44.03 15.32 -13.84
CA VAL A 484 44.13 16.46 -14.76
C VAL A 484 43.90 17.75 -13.98
N ALA A 485 44.96 18.59 -13.93
CA ALA A 485 44.89 19.89 -13.29
C ALA A 485 43.99 20.85 -14.07
N ASN A 486 43.20 21.67 -13.37
CA ASN A 486 42.51 22.78 -14.00
C ASN A 486 43.51 23.92 -14.26
N ILE A 487 43.33 24.59 -15.37
CA ILE A 487 44.17 25.71 -15.79
C ILE A 487 43.36 27.01 -15.76
N GLY A 488 43.78 27.90 -14.93
CA GLY A 488 43.33 29.30 -14.96
C GLY A 488 44.17 30.12 -15.92
N VAL A 489 43.52 30.89 -16.76
CA VAL A 489 44.17 31.74 -17.78
C VAL A 489 43.85 33.19 -17.50
N SER A 490 44.87 34.05 -17.51
CA SER A 490 44.66 35.50 -17.38
C SER A 490 44.09 36.12 -18.67
N GLN A 491 43.70 37.38 -18.57
CA GLN A 491 43.49 38.19 -19.77
C GLN A 491 44.77 38.24 -20.61
N ARG A 492 44.63 38.27 -21.93
CA ARG A 492 45.73 38.51 -22.87
C ARG A 492 46.00 40.00 -22.98
N LEU A 493 47.26 40.38 -22.82
CA LEU A 493 47.74 41.77 -22.95
C LEU A 493 48.81 41.85 -24.00
N HIS A 494 49.00 43.07 -24.56
CA HIS A 494 49.93 43.31 -25.65
C HIS A 494 50.98 44.34 -25.25
N PHE A 495 52.24 44.07 -25.64
CA PHE A 495 53.26 45.06 -25.75
C PHE A 495 53.44 45.42 -27.22
N THR A 496 53.20 46.63 -27.60
CA THR A 496 53.53 47.14 -28.93
C THR A 496 54.91 47.76 -28.86
N ILE A 497 55.85 47.18 -29.62
CA ILE A 497 57.25 47.58 -29.60
C ILE A 497 57.40 48.85 -30.45
N VAL A 498 57.92 49.91 -29.82
CA VAL A 498 58.15 51.19 -30.46
C VAL A 498 59.56 51.71 -30.22
N GLU A 499 59.96 52.69 -31.00
CA GLU A 499 61.27 53.34 -30.78
C GLU A 499 61.28 54.08 -29.43
N PRO A 500 62.45 54.16 -28.75
CA PRO A 500 62.54 54.88 -27.47
C PRO A 500 62.16 56.36 -27.51
N THR A 501 62.29 57.03 -28.68
CA THR A 501 61.83 58.40 -28.91
C THR A 501 60.31 58.55 -28.79
N THR A 502 59.56 57.64 -29.45
CA THR A 502 58.09 57.62 -29.40
C THR A 502 57.59 57.41 -27.97
N LEU A 503 58.26 56.60 -27.13
CA LEU A 503 57.92 56.43 -25.73
C LEU A 503 58.08 57.72 -24.90
N ARG A 504 59.10 58.56 -25.22
CA ARG A 504 59.31 59.80 -24.53
C ARG A 504 58.18 60.80 -24.88
N ASP A 505 57.88 60.90 -26.15
CA ASP A 505 56.82 61.79 -26.64
C ASP A 505 55.44 61.43 -26.02
N GLU A 506 55.12 60.11 -25.91
CA GLU A 506 53.89 59.67 -25.29
C GLU A 506 53.87 59.87 -23.76
N ALA A 507 55.00 59.70 -23.10
CA ALA A 507 55.14 59.99 -21.67
C ALA A 507 54.96 61.48 -21.37
N ASP A 508 55.53 62.34 -22.21
CA ASP A 508 55.39 63.79 -22.06
C ASP A 508 53.93 64.21 -22.29
N ARG A 509 53.25 63.65 -23.28
CA ARG A 509 51.83 63.87 -23.52
C ARG A 509 50.96 63.49 -22.32
N LEU A 510 51.15 62.26 -21.78
CA LEU A 510 50.41 61.78 -20.63
C LEU A 510 50.68 62.60 -19.36
N ASN A 511 51.91 63.05 -19.16
CA ASN A 511 52.24 63.95 -18.05
C ASN A 511 51.51 65.32 -18.18
N GLN A 512 51.43 65.87 -19.40
CA GLN A 512 50.63 67.08 -19.63
C GLN A 512 49.13 66.87 -19.36
N GLU A 513 48.53 65.80 -19.86
CA GLU A 513 47.14 65.45 -19.60
C GLU A 513 46.87 65.28 -18.11
N HIS A 514 47.75 64.63 -17.35
CA HIS A 514 47.64 64.50 -15.91
C HIS A 514 47.76 65.83 -15.18
N LEU A 515 48.64 66.70 -15.64
CA LEU A 515 48.81 68.05 -15.08
C LEU A 515 47.55 68.86 -15.26
N ASP A 516 47.03 68.87 -16.48
CA ASP A 516 45.79 69.58 -16.81
C ASP A 516 44.59 69.04 -16.00
N SER A 517 44.44 67.72 -15.88
CA SER A 517 43.41 67.04 -15.04
C SER A 517 43.55 67.41 -13.56
N THR A 518 44.76 67.44 -13.03
CA THR A 518 45.01 67.84 -11.65
C THR A 518 44.69 69.34 -11.41
N LEU A 519 45.03 70.19 -12.35
CA LEU A 519 44.69 71.63 -12.31
C LEU A 519 43.14 71.81 -12.33
N HIS A 520 42.46 71.08 -13.21
CA HIS A 520 41.00 71.15 -13.29
C HIS A 520 40.32 70.72 -11.98
N ILE A 521 40.76 69.61 -11.37
CA ILE A 521 40.26 69.09 -10.05
C ILE A 521 40.51 70.19 -8.97
N ARG A 522 41.69 70.78 -8.95
CA ARG A 522 42.05 71.83 -8.00
C ARG A 522 41.11 73.01 -8.14
N ASP A 523 40.82 73.45 -9.38
CA ASP A 523 39.95 74.60 -9.62
C ASP A 523 38.49 74.28 -9.26
N GLN A 524 38.02 73.08 -9.51
CA GLN A 524 36.70 72.60 -9.02
C GLN A 524 36.62 72.62 -7.48
N GLN A 525 37.65 72.13 -6.80
CA GLN A 525 37.72 72.18 -5.32
C GLN A 525 37.74 73.60 -4.78
N LYS A 526 38.45 74.55 -5.47
CA LYS A 526 38.48 75.91 -5.08
C LYS A 526 37.12 76.61 -5.27
N THR A 527 36.45 76.34 -6.39
CA THR A 527 35.10 76.87 -6.65
C THR A 527 34.10 76.33 -5.62
N GLY A 528 34.13 75.04 -5.33
CA GLY A 528 33.30 74.40 -4.29
C GLY A 528 33.55 74.94 -2.88
N ARG A 529 34.81 75.22 -2.55
CA ARG A 529 35.16 75.84 -1.28
C ARG A 529 34.63 77.26 -1.15
N ASP A 530 34.75 78.04 -2.24
CA ASP A 530 34.27 79.39 -2.26
C ASP A 530 32.73 79.47 -2.19
N GLU A 531 32.04 78.51 -2.77
CA GLU A 531 30.58 78.38 -2.69
C GLU A 531 30.12 78.01 -1.27
N VAL A 532 30.79 77.02 -0.62
CA VAL A 532 30.55 76.69 0.77
C VAL A 532 30.78 77.87 1.71
N GLN A 533 31.87 78.67 1.48
CA GLN A 533 32.11 79.87 2.26
C GLN A 533 31.03 80.92 2.06
N ARG A 534 30.49 81.07 0.85
CA ARG A 534 29.36 81.98 0.58
C ARG A 534 28.10 81.55 1.30
N LEU A 535 27.80 80.26 1.26
CA LEU A 535 26.67 79.69 1.99
C LEU A 535 26.80 79.89 3.51
N LEU A 536 27.98 79.60 4.08
CA LEU A 536 28.22 79.82 5.51
C LEU A 536 28.01 81.28 5.89
N LYS A 537 28.53 82.23 5.10
CA LYS A 537 28.29 83.71 5.33
C LYS A 537 26.83 84.11 5.22
N SER A 538 26.04 83.41 4.39
CA SER A 538 24.59 83.68 4.28
C SER A 538 23.77 83.09 5.44
N VAL A 539 24.30 82.11 6.13
CA VAL A 539 23.67 81.52 7.37
C VAL A 539 23.98 82.39 8.58
N ASP A 540 25.18 82.94 8.68
CA ASP A 540 25.57 83.84 9.81
C ASP A 540 24.92 85.21 9.74
N THR A 541 24.21 85.55 8.67
CA THR A 541 23.54 86.83 8.50
C THR A 541 22.02 86.79 8.65
N LYS A 542 21.50 85.66 9.07
CA LYS A 542 20.11 85.43 9.51
C LYS A 542 20.08 85.12 11.03
#